data_8a95f35f80ef2bbc96723e8166e17785
#
_entry.id   8a95f35f80ef2bbc96723e8166e17785
#
_cell.length_a   1.000
_cell.length_b   1.000
_cell.length_c   1.000
_cell.angle_alpha   90.00
_cell.angle_beta   90.00
_cell.angle_gamma   90.00
#
_symmetry.space_group_name_H-M   'P 1'
#
loop_
_entity.id
_entity.type
_entity.pdbx_description
1 polymer ?
#
loop_
_entity_poly.entity_id
_entity_poly.type
_entity_poly.pdbx_seq_one_letter_code
_entity_poly.pdbx_strand_id
1 'polypeptide(L)'
;MASSPSPCSPLPRSSHRRQRSMNVFRNLWAAVMGKSNPADPSPATVLIVGAGSTGLALAQGLRKSGIPCVVVEKYDCLDARSRDWNMGLHWGVSSLKSLVPDHLWDRIQSVQVDPHAPTADHDSLNFYNAQSGDMMASIPVQYFYRLRRRKLRGLLAEGLDIRYGKELRLIEYSKDGKFATTWFEDGTSITSHLVVGTDGAHSTLRQTLLGPGNGSTQRLPYCATFVQARYSADRARYLRKVHPLYLAGINPAGYFSFFGMHDIQDPNDPSTWTFFFYVSWHSPLEEQERTANWTNAQRLQQVKELSQTFTDPWKSAFDWLPDDHQVWYMGLSDFDPGAKDHHWDNHGGRVTMAGDAAHAMTYQRGQGLNHSITDAAKLAEAVKQFASGKAAQADAISSYEEEMIARAGGEVRTSTVNTAMLHNWEKVQQSPVMQSGMTPQQQQQPQPQQAIRAQ
;
A
#
# COMPACT_ATOMS: atom_id res chain seq x y z
N MET A 1 -13.21 -0.75 -31.55
CA MET A 1 -12.11 -1.73 -31.47
C MET A 1 -10.86 -0.96 -31.05
N ALA A 2 -10.56 -0.90 -29.76
CA ALA A 2 -9.34 -0.31 -29.24
C ALA A 2 -8.49 -1.46 -28.72
N SER A 3 -7.31 -1.64 -29.30
CA SER A 3 -6.33 -2.67 -28.97
C SER A 3 -5.83 -2.49 -27.54
N SER A 4 -5.96 -3.56 -26.73
CA SER A 4 -5.32 -3.68 -25.42
C SER A 4 -3.78 -3.66 -25.57
N PRO A 5 -3.03 -2.98 -24.67
CA PRO A 5 -1.58 -3.03 -24.71
C PRO A 5 -1.07 -4.43 -24.34
N SER A 6 -0.09 -4.91 -25.11
CA SER A 6 0.60 -6.20 -24.93
C SER A 6 1.34 -6.25 -23.58
N PRO A 7 1.43 -7.42 -22.91
CA PRO A 7 2.20 -7.57 -21.67
C PRO A 7 3.71 -7.42 -21.94
N CYS A 8 4.42 -6.76 -21.01
CA CYS A 8 5.87 -6.60 -21.04
C CYS A 8 6.57 -7.96 -21.08
N SER A 9 7.39 -8.21 -22.09
CA SER A 9 8.28 -9.38 -22.14
C SER A 9 9.49 -9.16 -21.23
N PRO A 10 9.86 -10.10 -20.35
CA PRO A 10 11.02 -9.95 -19.48
C PRO A 10 12.33 -10.14 -20.25
N LEU A 11 13.26 -9.18 -20.10
CA LEU A 11 14.64 -9.33 -20.55
C LEU A 11 15.40 -10.27 -19.58
N PRO A 12 16.38 -11.06 -20.07
CA PRO A 12 17.11 -12.03 -19.24
C PRO A 12 18.02 -11.32 -18.23
N ARG A 13 17.94 -11.71 -16.95
CA ARG A 13 18.83 -11.25 -15.88
C ARG A 13 20.22 -11.87 -16.05
N SER A 14 21.24 -11.06 -16.29
CA SER A 14 22.63 -11.47 -16.19
C SER A 14 23.06 -11.51 -14.72
N SER A 15 23.44 -12.70 -14.26
CA SER A 15 24.08 -12.92 -12.96
C SER A 15 25.56 -12.51 -13.06
N HIS A 16 25.96 -11.40 -12.44
CA HIS A 16 27.39 -11.14 -12.20
C HIS A 16 27.69 -10.81 -10.74
N ARG A 17 28.53 -11.70 -10.21
CA ARG A 17 29.30 -11.73 -8.96
C ARG A 17 29.61 -10.35 -8.36
N ARG A 18 29.18 -10.16 -7.12
CA ARG A 18 29.77 -9.19 -6.18
C ARG A 18 31.07 -9.77 -5.61
N GLN A 19 32.16 -9.10 -5.85
CA GLN A 19 33.31 -8.82 -4.94
C GLN A 19 34.52 -8.37 -5.73
N ARG A 20 34.87 -7.08 -5.65
CA ARG A 20 36.19 -6.49 -5.49
C ARG A 20 36.24 -5.01 -5.81
N SER A 21 36.90 -4.30 -4.89
CA SER A 21 37.55 -2.99 -5.01
C SER A 21 36.74 -1.73 -4.77
N MET A 22 36.64 -1.37 -3.49
CA MET A 22 36.24 -0.01 -3.05
C MET A 22 37.32 1.08 -3.30
N ASN A 23 38.50 0.75 -3.78
CA ASN A 23 39.63 1.70 -3.93
C ASN A 23 39.91 2.16 -5.37
N VAL A 24 39.34 1.57 -6.38
CA VAL A 24 39.49 2.02 -7.77
C VAL A 24 38.46 3.11 -8.15
N PHE A 25 37.34 3.19 -7.42
CA PHE A 25 36.27 4.10 -7.74
C PHE A 25 36.48 5.56 -7.34
N ARG A 26 37.38 5.86 -6.37
CA ARG A 26 37.68 7.25 -5.99
C ARG A 26 38.43 8.06 -7.05
N ASN A 27 39.19 7.44 -7.90
CA ASN A 27 40.01 8.12 -8.93
C ASN A 27 39.32 8.22 -10.30
N LEU A 28 38.30 7.40 -10.59
CA LEU A 28 37.48 7.56 -11.80
C LEU A 28 36.44 8.67 -11.66
N TRP A 29 36.06 9.03 -10.44
CA TRP A 29 35.03 10.05 -10.13
C TRP A 29 35.44 11.47 -10.53
N ALA A 30 36.72 11.79 -10.45
CA ALA A 30 37.22 13.13 -10.83
C ALA A 30 37.20 13.37 -12.36
N ALA A 31 37.21 12.31 -13.17
CA ALA A 31 37.24 12.43 -14.64
C ALA A 31 35.87 12.45 -15.32
N VAL A 32 34.80 12.05 -14.61
CA VAL A 32 33.42 12.02 -15.13
C VAL A 32 32.65 13.32 -14.84
N MET A 33 33.11 14.13 -13.89
CA MET A 33 32.49 15.40 -13.50
C MET A 33 32.65 16.55 -14.52
N GLY A 34 33.20 16.29 -15.71
CA GLY A 34 33.50 17.32 -16.71
C GLY A 34 32.51 17.45 -17.88
N LYS A 35 31.38 16.72 -17.90
CA LYS A 35 30.37 16.91 -18.96
C LYS A 35 28.98 17.11 -18.36
N SER A 36 28.66 18.37 -18.09
CA SER A 36 27.26 18.79 -17.97
C SER A 36 26.56 18.50 -19.29
N ASN A 37 25.50 17.70 -19.22
CA ASN A 37 24.60 17.46 -20.35
C ASN A 37 23.94 18.78 -20.77
N PRO A 38 23.76 19.06 -22.07
CA PRO A 38 23.20 20.34 -22.51
C PRO A 38 21.75 20.48 -22.06
N ALA A 39 21.46 21.58 -21.35
CA ALA A 39 20.16 22.13 -21.02
C ALA A 39 19.16 21.12 -20.47
N ASP A 40 19.33 20.77 -19.21
CA ASP A 40 18.22 20.19 -18.43
C ASP A 40 17.10 21.24 -18.37
N PRO A 41 15.85 20.87 -18.77
CA PRO A 41 14.72 21.78 -18.61
C PRO A 41 14.64 22.19 -17.13
N SER A 42 14.18 23.41 -16.86
CA SER A 42 14.07 23.98 -15.50
C SER A 42 13.71 22.91 -14.46
N PRO A 43 14.43 22.85 -13.32
CA PRO A 43 14.33 21.73 -12.37
C PRO A 43 12.88 21.46 -12.03
N ALA A 44 12.48 20.18 -12.05
CA ALA A 44 11.15 19.77 -11.66
C ALA A 44 10.87 20.31 -10.25
N THR A 45 9.68 20.87 -10.02
CA THR A 45 9.36 21.34 -8.67
C THR A 45 9.34 20.17 -7.70
N VAL A 46 8.77 19.03 -8.10
CA VAL A 46 8.68 17.83 -7.27
C VAL A 46 9.08 16.58 -8.06
N LEU A 47 9.98 15.79 -7.50
CA LEU A 47 10.29 14.43 -7.96
C LEU A 47 9.62 13.42 -7.03
N ILE A 48 8.77 12.54 -7.58
CA ILE A 48 8.06 11.50 -6.85
C ILE A 48 8.71 10.16 -7.17
N VAL A 49 9.26 9.48 -6.16
CA VAL A 49 9.93 8.19 -6.30
C VAL A 49 8.96 7.06 -5.97
N GLY A 50 8.47 6.37 -6.99
CA GLY A 50 7.53 5.26 -6.90
C GLY A 50 6.16 5.56 -7.52
N ALA A 51 5.76 4.81 -8.56
CA ALA A 51 4.45 4.89 -9.20
C ALA A 51 3.41 3.97 -8.50
N GLY A 52 3.38 3.99 -7.16
CA GLY A 52 2.33 3.41 -6.33
C GLY A 52 1.06 4.27 -6.30
N SER A 53 0.01 3.79 -5.63
CA SER A 53 -1.25 4.57 -5.49
C SER A 53 -1.01 5.92 -4.84
N THR A 54 -0.13 6.02 -3.84
CA THR A 54 0.23 7.26 -3.15
C THR A 54 0.90 8.25 -4.08
N GLY A 55 1.97 7.82 -4.77
CA GLY A 55 2.75 8.69 -5.65
C GLY A 55 1.94 9.20 -6.84
N LEU A 56 1.12 8.31 -7.45
CA LEU A 56 0.26 8.70 -8.56
C LEU A 56 -0.87 9.64 -8.12
N ALA A 57 -1.46 9.42 -6.94
CA ALA A 57 -2.48 10.33 -6.40
C ALA A 57 -1.88 11.71 -6.07
N LEU A 58 -0.69 11.75 -5.47
CA LEU A 58 0.05 13.01 -5.25
C LEU A 58 0.32 13.73 -6.56
N ALA A 59 0.82 13.02 -7.57
CA ALA A 59 1.11 13.59 -8.88
C ALA A 59 -0.14 14.19 -9.55
N GLN A 60 -1.31 13.52 -9.45
CA GLN A 60 -2.58 14.08 -9.93
C GLN A 60 -2.95 15.37 -9.20
N GLY A 61 -2.78 15.41 -7.87
CA GLY A 61 -3.07 16.60 -7.07
C GLY A 61 -2.17 17.80 -7.40
N LEU A 62 -0.88 17.55 -7.60
CA LEU A 62 0.08 18.56 -8.03
C LEU A 62 -0.25 19.07 -9.43
N ARG A 63 -0.50 18.17 -10.39
CA ARG A 63 -0.90 18.51 -11.76
C ARG A 63 -2.20 19.32 -11.78
N LYS A 64 -3.22 18.94 -11.02
CA LYS A 64 -4.49 19.68 -10.87
C LYS A 64 -4.26 21.11 -10.35
N SER A 65 -3.20 21.30 -9.56
CA SER A 65 -2.78 22.59 -9.01
C SER A 65 -1.78 23.36 -9.90
N GLY A 66 -1.44 22.83 -11.10
CA GLY A 66 -0.48 23.48 -12.01
C GLY A 66 0.98 23.40 -11.55
N ILE A 67 1.32 22.51 -10.62
CA ILE A 67 2.67 22.35 -10.07
C ILE A 67 3.41 21.27 -10.87
N PRO A 68 4.57 21.59 -11.49
CA PRO A 68 5.35 20.63 -12.24
C PRO A 68 5.88 19.50 -11.36
N CYS A 69 5.63 18.24 -11.75
CA CYS A 69 6.18 17.07 -11.08
C CYS A 69 6.53 15.97 -12.10
N VAL A 70 7.47 15.12 -11.70
CA VAL A 70 7.87 13.91 -12.44
C VAL A 70 7.75 12.72 -11.49
N VAL A 71 7.16 11.63 -11.97
CA VAL A 71 7.12 10.35 -11.25
C VAL A 71 8.19 9.43 -11.82
N VAL A 72 8.96 8.77 -10.96
CA VAL A 72 9.92 7.75 -11.38
C VAL A 72 9.52 6.39 -10.80
N GLU A 73 9.70 5.32 -11.59
CA GLU A 73 9.39 3.95 -11.18
C GLU A 73 10.57 3.04 -11.54
N LYS A 74 10.97 2.18 -10.61
CA LYS A 74 12.11 1.27 -10.82
C LYS A 74 11.83 0.12 -11.80
N TYR A 75 10.58 -0.24 -11.98
CA TYR A 75 10.17 -1.25 -12.95
C TYR A 75 10.01 -0.66 -14.35
N ASP A 76 10.11 -1.51 -15.38
CA ASP A 76 10.07 -1.11 -16.79
C ASP A 76 8.66 -0.71 -17.27
N CYS A 77 7.62 -1.04 -16.49
CA CYS A 77 6.24 -0.60 -16.75
C CYS A 77 5.38 -0.70 -15.50
N LEU A 78 4.17 -0.13 -15.56
CA LEU A 78 3.24 -0.08 -14.45
C LEU A 78 2.83 -1.48 -13.96
N ASP A 79 2.70 -2.45 -14.87
CA ASP A 79 2.21 -3.80 -14.60
C ASP A 79 3.32 -4.88 -14.55
N ALA A 80 4.57 -4.48 -14.39
CA ALA A 80 5.71 -5.41 -14.34
C ALA A 80 5.62 -6.46 -13.21
N ARG A 81 4.87 -6.18 -12.15
CA ARG A 81 4.60 -7.14 -11.08
C ARG A 81 3.31 -7.90 -11.33
N SER A 82 3.39 -9.24 -11.30
CA SER A 82 2.22 -10.12 -11.45
C SER A 82 1.26 -10.05 -10.26
N ARG A 83 1.77 -9.81 -9.04
CA ARG A 83 0.95 -9.75 -7.82
C ARG A 83 0.04 -8.53 -7.82
N ASP A 84 -1.23 -8.78 -7.58
CA ASP A 84 -2.26 -7.76 -7.45
C ASP A 84 -3.16 -8.07 -6.25
N TRP A 85 -3.79 -7.08 -5.67
CA TRP A 85 -4.71 -7.22 -4.54
C TRP A 85 -5.75 -6.12 -4.58
N ASN A 86 -6.69 -6.17 -3.68
CA ASN A 86 -7.68 -5.12 -3.54
C ASN A 86 -7.51 -4.39 -2.20
N MET A 87 -7.97 -3.15 -2.19
CA MET A 87 -7.80 -2.22 -1.07
C MET A 87 -9.14 -1.57 -0.74
N GLY A 88 -9.36 -1.31 0.54
CA GLY A 88 -10.52 -0.55 1.02
C GLY A 88 -10.21 0.94 1.08
N LEU A 89 -11.02 1.77 0.45
CA LEU A 89 -11.00 3.21 0.61
C LEU A 89 -12.35 3.64 1.20
N HIS A 90 -12.32 4.29 2.36
CA HIS A 90 -13.52 4.77 3.05
C HIS A 90 -13.33 6.22 3.55
N TRP A 91 -12.84 6.48 4.76
CA TRP A 91 -12.67 7.87 5.23
C TRP A 91 -11.66 8.69 4.40
N GLY A 92 -10.75 8.05 3.64
CA GLY A 92 -9.83 8.70 2.68
C GLY A 92 -10.48 9.12 1.35
N VAL A 93 -11.77 8.84 1.14
CA VAL A 93 -12.50 9.14 -0.11
C VAL A 93 -12.44 10.62 -0.46
N SER A 94 -12.69 11.50 0.50
CA SER A 94 -12.66 12.95 0.30
C SER A 94 -11.27 13.45 -0.11
N SER A 95 -10.21 12.85 0.46
CA SER A 95 -8.82 13.14 0.10
C SER A 95 -8.53 12.73 -1.35
N LEU A 96 -8.94 11.52 -1.78
CA LEU A 96 -8.74 11.10 -3.16
C LEU A 96 -9.50 12.01 -4.15
N LYS A 97 -10.76 12.32 -3.85
CA LYS A 97 -11.58 13.20 -4.68
C LYS A 97 -10.99 14.61 -4.82
N SER A 98 -10.34 15.13 -3.77
CA SER A 98 -9.66 16.43 -3.85
C SER A 98 -8.45 16.43 -4.76
N LEU A 99 -7.72 15.31 -4.82
CA LEU A 99 -6.48 15.16 -5.59
C LEU A 99 -6.73 14.95 -7.09
N VAL A 100 -7.72 14.16 -7.44
CA VAL A 100 -7.92 13.78 -8.85
C VAL A 100 -8.80 14.79 -9.59
N PRO A 101 -8.59 14.99 -10.91
CA PRO A 101 -9.54 15.71 -11.76
C PRO A 101 -10.91 15.00 -11.81
N ASP A 102 -11.98 15.75 -12.04
CA ASP A 102 -13.36 15.21 -12.04
C ASP A 102 -13.55 14.06 -13.02
N HIS A 103 -12.99 14.15 -14.23
CA HIS A 103 -13.08 13.09 -15.24
C HIS A 103 -12.41 11.76 -14.84
N LEU A 104 -11.45 11.77 -13.89
CA LEU A 104 -10.89 10.56 -13.30
C LEU A 104 -11.75 10.07 -12.13
N TRP A 105 -12.28 11.01 -11.32
CA TRP A 105 -13.18 10.67 -10.22
C TRP A 105 -14.46 9.99 -10.72
N ASP A 106 -15.06 10.49 -11.80
CA ASP A 106 -16.28 9.92 -12.39
C ASP A 106 -16.11 8.47 -12.84
N ARG A 107 -14.86 8.05 -13.04
CA ARG A 107 -14.49 6.68 -13.41
C ARG A 107 -14.07 5.79 -12.24
N ILE A 108 -14.14 6.29 -11.00
CA ILE A 108 -13.68 5.52 -9.82
C ILE A 108 -14.43 4.18 -9.66
N GLN A 109 -15.69 4.14 -10.07
CA GLN A 109 -16.51 2.92 -10.06
C GLN A 109 -15.90 1.83 -10.95
N SER A 110 -15.30 2.17 -12.09
CA SER A 110 -14.72 1.21 -13.03
C SER A 110 -13.47 0.48 -12.51
N VAL A 111 -12.83 1.01 -11.46
CA VAL A 111 -11.61 0.44 -10.88
C VAL A 111 -11.89 -0.38 -9.61
N GLN A 112 -13.15 -0.54 -9.23
CA GLN A 112 -13.55 -1.43 -8.15
C GLN A 112 -13.42 -2.90 -8.54
N VAL A 113 -13.46 -3.77 -7.55
CA VAL A 113 -13.46 -5.24 -7.71
C VAL A 113 -14.73 -5.72 -8.43
N ASP A 114 -15.86 -5.04 -8.18
CA ASP A 114 -17.09 -5.19 -8.94
C ASP A 114 -17.53 -3.83 -9.50
N PRO A 115 -17.18 -3.52 -10.74
CA PRO A 115 -17.58 -2.24 -11.35
C PRO A 115 -19.08 -2.13 -11.63
N HIS A 116 -19.82 -3.25 -11.57
CA HIS A 116 -21.26 -3.32 -11.84
C HIS A 116 -22.10 -3.14 -10.57
N ALA A 117 -21.50 -3.27 -9.38
CA ALA A 117 -22.17 -3.01 -8.11
C ALA A 117 -21.89 -1.57 -7.65
N PRO A 118 -22.88 -0.68 -7.60
CA PRO A 118 -22.69 0.69 -7.11
C PRO A 118 -22.26 0.68 -5.65
N THR A 119 -21.36 1.61 -5.30
CA THR A 119 -20.96 1.80 -3.90
C THR A 119 -22.12 2.38 -3.11
N ALA A 120 -22.52 1.71 -2.05
CA ALA A 120 -23.54 2.23 -1.14
C ALA A 120 -22.99 3.36 -0.26
N ASP A 121 -23.85 4.32 0.12
CA ASP A 121 -23.51 5.39 1.05
C ASP A 121 -23.17 4.83 2.45
N HIS A 122 -23.83 3.73 2.82
CA HIS A 122 -23.60 2.98 4.05
C HIS A 122 -23.40 1.50 3.72
N ASP A 123 -22.37 0.93 4.28
CA ASP A 123 -21.99 -0.48 4.16
C ASP A 123 -21.50 -1.00 5.53
N SER A 124 -21.22 -2.28 5.64
CA SER A 124 -20.70 -2.89 6.85
C SER A 124 -19.59 -3.88 6.56
N LEU A 125 -18.51 -3.79 7.32
CA LEU A 125 -17.52 -4.85 7.37
C LEU A 125 -17.95 -5.91 8.39
N ASN A 126 -18.36 -7.07 7.91
CA ASN A 126 -18.85 -8.16 8.74
C ASN A 126 -17.73 -9.11 9.13
N PHE A 127 -17.64 -9.39 10.44
CA PHE A 127 -16.74 -10.35 11.03
C PHE A 127 -17.50 -11.59 11.48
N TYR A 128 -16.99 -12.75 11.10
CA TYR A 128 -17.60 -14.04 11.42
C TYR A 128 -16.64 -14.89 12.25
N ASN A 129 -17.20 -15.72 13.11
CA ASN A 129 -16.49 -16.88 13.63
C ASN A 129 -16.26 -17.84 12.45
N ALA A 130 -15.03 -17.93 11.99
CA ALA A 130 -14.71 -18.69 10.79
C ALA A 130 -14.76 -20.22 11.00
N GLN A 131 -14.98 -20.70 12.22
CA GLN A 131 -15.20 -22.11 12.53
C GLN A 131 -16.69 -22.46 12.49
N SER A 132 -17.55 -21.64 13.13
CA SER A 132 -18.99 -21.92 13.21
C SER A 132 -19.82 -21.24 12.10
N GLY A 133 -19.33 -20.16 11.52
CA GLY A 133 -20.07 -19.33 10.55
C GLY A 133 -20.94 -18.26 11.20
N ASP A 134 -20.96 -18.13 12.52
CA ASP A 134 -21.74 -17.14 13.21
C ASP A 134 -21.18 -15.73 13.04
N MET A 135 -22.06 -14.75 12.85
CA MET A 135 -21.64 -13.34 12.80
C MET A 135 -21.25 -12.85 14.19
N MET A 136 -20.01 -12.35 14.31
CA MET A 136 -19.45 -11.80 15.57
C MET A 136 -19.66 -10.30 15.71
N ALA A 137 -19.54 -9.57 14.60
CA ALA A 137 -19.69 -8.13 14.57
C ALA A 137 -20.01 -7.64 13.16
N SER A 138 -20.73 -6.51 13.08
CA SER A 138 -20.98 -5.77 11.85
C SER A 138 -20.55 -4.32 12.08
N ILE A 139 -19.45 -3.92 11.46
CA ILE A 139 -18.85 -2.61 11.66
C ILE A 139 -19.31 -1.67 10.55
N PRO A 140 -20.06 -0.61 10.87
CA PRO A 140 -20.54 0.32 9.87
C PRO A 140 -19.39 1.08 9.21
N VAL A 141 -19.50 1.27 7.91
CA VAL A 141 -18.52 1.99 7.08
C VAL A 141 -19.30 2.88 6.10
N GLN A 142 -18.87 4.13 5.94
CA GLN A 142 -19.41 5.02 4.91
C GLN A 142 -18.57 4.92 3.63
N TYR A 143 -19.23 4.88 2.46
CA TYR A 143 -18.59 4.90 1.14
C TYR A 143 -17.44 3.90 1.00
N PHE A 144 -17.68 2.62 1.25
CA PHE A 144 -16.62 1.64 1.21
C PHE A 144 -16.30 1.18 -0.23
N TYR A 145 -15.37 1.87 -0.88
CA TYR A 145 -14.85 1.48 -2.18
C TYR A 145 -13.87 0.31 -2.03
N ARG A 146 -14.14 -0.80 -2.72
CA ARG A 146 -13.21 -1.93 -2.85
C ARG A 146 -12.45 -1.82 -4.16
N LEU A 147 -11.29 -1.16 -4.11
CA LEU A 147 -10.50 -0.81 -5.28
C LEU A 147 -9.51 -1.91 -5.62
N ARG A 148 -9.47 -2.33 -6.88
CA ARG A 148 -8.43 -3.20 -7.40
C ARG A 148 -7.17 -2.37 -7.67
N ARG A 149 -6.07 -2.70 -6.99
CA ARG A 149 -4.84 -1.90 -7.00
C ARG A 149 -4.32 -1.61 -8.41
N ARG A 150 -4.27 -2.63 -9.29
CA ARG A 150 -3.80 -2.47 -10.68
C ARG A 150 -4.68 -1.48 -11.46
N LYS A 151 -5.99 -1.63 -11.38
CA LYS A 151 -6.94 -0.73 -12.06
C LYS A 151 -6.84 0.70 -11.54
N LEU A 152 -6.75 0.88 -10.21
CA LEU A 152 -6.59 2.21 -9.59
C LEU A 152 -5.30 2.88 -10.06
N ARG A 153 -4.17 2.15 -10.07
CA ARG A 153 -2.89 2.69 -10.56
C ARG A 153 -3.00 3.09 -12.04
N GLY A 154 -3.63 2.28 -12.88
CA GLY A 154 -3.88 2.59 -14.29
C GLY A 154 -4.66 3.90 -14.46
N LEU A 155 -5.75 4.06 -13.69
CA LEU A 155 -6.55 5.28 -13.71
C LEU A 155 -5.75 6.50 -13.25
N LEU A 156 -5.01 6.39 -12.14
CA LEU A 156 -4.23 7.50 -11.59
C LEU A 156 -2.99 7.85 -12.44
N ALA A 157 -2.51 6.94 -13.27
CA ALA A 157 -1.35 7.19 -14.15
C ALA A 157 -1.69 8.03 -15.38
N GLU A 158 -2.97 8.20 -15.71
CA GLU A 158 -3.39 8.89 -16.93
C GLU A 158 -2.90 10.34 -16.99
N GLY A 159 -2.17 10.63 -18.07
CA GLY A 159 -1.65 11.97 -18.37
C GLY A 159 -0.50 12.46 -17.47
N LEU A 160 0.14 11.59 -16.69
CA LEU A 160 1.32 11.91 -15.88
C LEU A 160 2.62 11.65 -16.65
N ASP A 161 3.68 12.42 -16.34
CA ASP A 161 5.06 12.10 -16.75
C ASP A 161 5.61 11.01 -15.80
N ILE A 162 5.61 9.76 -16.25
CA ILE A 162 6.13 8.63 -15.51
C ILE A 162 7.35 8.07 -16.25
N ARG A 163 8.51 8.11 -15.59
CA ARG A 163 9.77 7.61 -16.14
C ARG A 163 10.09 6.26 -15.50
N TYR A 164 10.03 5.23 -16.30
CA TYR A 164 10.25 3.85 -15.89
C TYR A 164 11.75 3.46 -15.91
N GLY A 165 12.10 2.33 -15.27
CA GLY A 165 13.48 1.84 -15.17
C GLY A 165 14.38 2.71 -14.31
N LYS A 166 13.81 3.56 -13.43
CA LYS A 166 14.52 4.51 -12.58
C LYS A 166 14.57 4.04 -11.12
N GLU A 167 15.55 3.21 -10.81
CA GLU A 167 15.82 2.76 -9.44
C GLU A 167 16.70 3.77 -8.71
N LEU A 168 16.23 4.28 -7.56
CA LEU A 168 16.95 5.25 -6.73
C LEU A 168 18.27 4.66 -6.24
N ARG A 169 19.35 5.41 -6.43
CA ARG A 169 20.69 5.08 -5.95
C ARG A 169 21.13 5.95 -4.78
N LEU A 170 21.09 7.28 -4.97
CA LEU A 170 21.47 8.26 -3.93
C LEU A 170 20.85 9.62 -4.21
N ILE A 171 20.85 10.50 -3.20
CA ILE A 171 20.41 11.88 -3.28
C ILE A 171 21.53 12.79 -2.83
N GLU A 172 21.84 13.82 -3.60
CA GLU A 172 22.78 14.87 -3.27
C GLU A 172 22.04 16.19 -3.06
N TYR A 173 22.45 16.97 -2.07
CA TYR A 173 21.82 18.24 -1.74
C TYR A 173 22.72 19.40 -2.14
N SER A 174 22.15 20.39 -2.85
CA SER A 174 22.90 21.58 -3.28
C SER A 174 23.34 22.41 -2.06
N LYS A 175 24.52 23.03 -2.17
CA LYS A 175 25.11 23.85 -1.09
C LYS A 175 24.30 25.11 -0.78
N ASP A 176 23.56 25.63 -1.77
CA ASP A 176 22.69 26.80 -1.61
C ASP A 176 21.35 26.48 -0.93
N GLY A 177 21.11 25.21 -0.59
CA GLY A 177 19.90 24.77 0.11
C GLY A 177 18.64 24.69 -0.74
N LYS A 178 18.72 24.86 -2.07
CA LYS A 178 17.53 24.99 -2.93
C LYS A 178 17.09 23.69 -3.59
N PHE A 179 18.03 22.79 -3.90
CA PHE A 179 17.78 21.63 -4.74
C PHE A 179 18.28 20.33 -4.11
N ALA A 180 17.65 19.24 -4.55
CA ALA A 180 18.13 17.88 -4.40
C ALA A 180 18.32 17.27 -5.78
N THR A 181 19.45 16.61 -6.03
CA THR A 181 19.74 15.84 -7.24
C THR A 181 19.67 14.37 -6.92
N THR A 182 18.70 13.69 -7.51
CA THR A 182 18.47 12.25 -7.34
C THR A 182 19.16 11.49 -8.46
N TRP A 183 20.06 10.57 -8.11
CA TRP A 183 20.77 9.69 -9.04
C TRP A 183 20.14 8.31 -9.07
N PHE A 184 20.06 7.74 -10.26
CA PHE A 184 19.51 6.41 -10.49
C PHE A 184 20.59 5.38 -10.84
N GLU A 185 20.25 4.08 -10.70
CA GLU A 185 21.19 2.99 -11.00
C GLU A 185 21.61 2.94 -12.48
N ASP A 186 20.83 3.52 -13.39
CA ASP A 186 21.14 3.65 -14.82
C ASP A 186 22.15 4.78 -15.13
N GLY A 187 22.64 5.48 -14.10
CA GLY A 187 23.61 6.58 -14.23
C GLY A 187 23.00 7.94 -14.58
N THR A 188 21.70 8.05 -14.78
CA THR A 188 21.02 9.33 -15.00
C THR A 188 20.65 10.02 -13.68
N SER A 189 20.31 11.29 -13.74
CA SER A 189 19.87 12.05 -12.57
C SER A 189 18.73 13.01 -12.88
N ILE A 190 17.99 13.43 -11.85
CA ILE A 190 16.96 14.47 -11.91
C ILE A 190 17.19 15.42 -10.74
N THR A 191 17.23 16.74 -11.02
CA THR A 191 17.28 17.79 -10.01
C THR A 191 15.87 18.35 -9.76
N SER A 192 15.50 18.52 -8.49
CA SER A 192 14.19 19.02 -8.07
C SER A 192 14.29 19.87 -6.80
N HIS A 193 13.26 20.64 -6.50
CA HIS A 193 13.16 21.36 -5.23
C HIS A 193 12.79 20.42 -4.08
N LEU A 194 11.98 19.39 -4.37
CA LEU A 194 11.52 18.40 -3.40
C LEU A 194 11.57 17.01 -4.01
N VAL A 195 12.10 16.04 -3.25
CA VAL A 195 12.03 14.60 -3.53
C VAL A 195 11.06 13.96 -2.57
N VAL A 196 10.08 13.21 -3.08
CA VAL A 196 9.08 12.50 -2.26
C VAL A 196 9.20 11.00 -2.45
N GLY A 197 9.53 10.27 -1.38
CA GLY A 197 9.53 8.80 -1.36
C GLY A 197 8.12 8.25 -1.23
N THR A 198 7.66 7.52 -2.26
CA THR A 198 6.40 6.76 -2.29
C THR A 198 6.63 5.34 -2.79
N ASP A 199 7.84 4.82 -2.54
CA ASP A 199 8.39 3.58 -3.09
C ASP A 199 8.02 2.34 -2.26
N GLY A 200 7.08 2.48 -1.31
CA GLY A 200 6.39 1.41 -0.61
C GLY A 200 7.13 0.88 0.61
N ALA A 201 6.64 -0.20 1.22
CA ALA A 201 7.10 -0.72 2.50
C ALA A 201 8.61 -1.01 2.57
N HIS A 202 9.22 -1.40 1.45
CA HIS A 202 10.68 -1.61 1.34
C HIS A 202 11.37 -0.41 0.68
N SER A 203 11.06 0.80 1.14
CA SER A 203 11.52 2.05 0.58
C SER A 203 13.05 2.16 0.56
N THR A 204 13.60 2.34 -0.63
CA THR A 204 15.02 2.67 -0.83
C THR A 204 15.31 4.08 -0.33
N LEU A 205 14.37 5.01 -0.54
CA LEU A 205 14.52 6.39 -0.05
C LEU A 205 14.62 6.42 1.47
N ARG A 206 13.74 5.70 2.18
CA ARG A 206 13.81 5.60 3.65
C ARG A 206 15.15 5.04 4.12
N GLN A 207 15.64 3.98 3.47
CA GLN A 207 16.96 3.41 3.81
C GLN A 207 18.11 4.38 3.49
N THR A 208 17.97 5.22 2.48
CA THR A 208 18.96 6.26 2.15
C THR A 208 19.01 7.32 3.24
N LEU A 209 17.87 7.70 3.82
CA LEU A 209 17.79 8.72 4.87
C LEU A 209 18.22 8.21 6.25
N LEU A 210 17.81 7.00 6.61
CA LEU A 210 17.97 6.45 7.97
C LEU A 210 19.10 5.41 8.09
N GLY A 211 19.70 5.05 6.96
CA GLY A 211 20.58 3.89 6.87
C GLY A 211 19.81 2.56 6.80
N PRO A 212 20.47 1.48 6.35
CA PRO A 212 19.82 0.19 6.10
C PRO A 212 19.25 -0.49 7.37
N GLY A 213 19.80 -0.20 8.54
CA GLY A 213 19.30 -0.72 9.82
C GLY A 213 17.98 -0.06 10.21
N ASN A 214 18.02 1.24 10.51
CA ASN A 214 16.86 1.99 10.99
C ASN A 214 15.80 2.23 9.88
N GLY A 215 16.20 2.24 8.61
CA GLY A 215 15.30 2.39 7.48
C GLY A 215 14.59 1.10 7.04
N SER A 216 14.86 -0.05 7.66
CA SER A 216 14.18 -1.31 7.36
C SER A 216 12.87 -1.44 8.13
N THR A 217 11.89 -2.18 7.56
CA THR A 217 10.69 -2.55 8.31
C THR A 217 11.02 -3.56 9.39
N GLN A 218 10.35 -3.44 10.54
CA GLN A 218 10.41 -4.42 11.60
C GLN A 218 9.59 -5.66 11.23
N ARG A 219 10.20 -6.84 11.24
CA ARG A 219 9.48 -8.11 11.05
C ARG A 219 8.65 -8.44 12.28
N LEU A 220 7.42 -8.92 12.05
CA LEU A 220 6.48 -9.31 13.09
C LEU A 220 6.34 -10.84 13.12
N PRO A 221 6.02 -11.44 14.30
CA PRO A 221 5.80 -12.88 14.42
C PRO A 221 4.43 -13.30 13.87
N TYR A 222 4.08 -12.78 12.70
CA TYR A 222 2.85 -13.10 11.96
C TYR A 222 3.18 -13.26 10.49
N CYS A 223 2.47 -14.15 9.83
CA CYS A 223 2.60 -14.35 8.39
C CYS A 223 1.24 -14.64 7.76
N ALA A 224 1.20 -14.61 6.44
CA ALA A 224 0.00 -14.94 5.68
C ALA A 224 0.33 -15.63 4.36
N THR A 225 -0.61 -16.45 3.90
CA THR A 225 -0.63 -16.98 2.54
C THR A 225 -1.85 -16.44 1.81
N PHE A 226 -1.59 -15.82 0.66
CA PHE A 226 -2.58 -15.17 -0.20
C PHE A 226 -2.87 -16.01 -1.42
N VAL A 227 -4.11 -15.94 -1.87
CA VAL A 227 -4.64 -16.67 -3.02
C VAL A 227 -5.44 -15.74 -3.93
N GLN A 228 -5.27 -15.91 -5.24
CA GLN A 228 -6.21 -15.43 -6.24
C GLN A 228 -6.67 -16.61 -7.07
N ALA A 229 -7.97 -16.86 -7.13
CA ALA A 229 -8.50 -18.03 -7.83
C ALA A 229 -9.76 -17.72 -8.61
N ARG A 230 -9.98 -18.50 -9.69
CA ARG A 230 -11.24 -18.60 -10.43
C ARG A 230 -11.80 -19.99 -10.22
N TYR A 231 -13.11 -20.07 -10.28
CA TYR A 231 -13.83 -21.32 -10.09
C TYR A 231 -14.86 -21.54 -11.20
N SER A 232 -15.43 -22.72 -11.33
CA SER A 232 -16.60 -22.94 -12.18
C SER A 232 -17.75 -22.00 -11.80
N ALA A 233 -18.65 -21.73 -12.73
CA ALA A 233 -19.77 -20.81 -12.49
C ALA A 233 -20.58 -21.14 -11.23
N ASP A 234 -20.85 -22.42 -10.97
CA ASP A 234 -21.63 -22.85 -9.81
C ASP A 234 -20.86 -22.67 -8.50
N ARG A 235 -19.56 -22.99 -8.48
CA ARG A 235 -18.68 -22.74 -7.33
C ARG A 235 -18.53 -21.26 -7.05
N ALA A 236 -18.36 -20.45 -8.09
CA ALA A 236 -18.26 -19.00 -7.96
C ALA A 236 -19.54 -18.38 -7.37
N ARG A 237 -20.71 -18.79 -7.84
CA ARG A 237 -22.01 -18.39 -7.25
C ARG A 237 -22.13 -18.81 -5.79
N TYR A 238 -21.73 -20.04 -5.48
CA TYR A 238 -21.75 -20.57 -4.11
C TYR A 238 -20.87 -19.70 -3.19
N LEU A 239 -19.60 -19.45 -3.56
CA LEU A 239 -18.66 -18.67 -2.75
C LEU A 239 -19.14 -17.22 -2.52
N ARG A 240 -19.84 -16.62 -3.49
CA ARG A 240 -20.37 -15.25 -3.38
C ARG A 240 -21.67 -15.15 -2.58
N LYS A 241 -22.30 -16.26 -2.24
CA LYS A 241 -23.65 -16.30 -1.63
C LYS A 241 -23.69 -15.64 -0.25
N VAL A 242 -22.63 -15.76 0.56
CA VAL A 242 -22.59 -15.23 1.94
C VAL A 242 -22.50 -13.72 1.94
N HIS A 243 -21.64 -13.14 1.08
CA HIS A 243 -21.51 -11.70 0.92
C HIS A 243 -21.13 -11.36 -0.53
N PRO A 244 -21.74 -10.32 -1.12
CA PRO A 244 -21.51 -10.00 -2.53
C PRO A 244 -20.08 -9.55 -2.85
N LEU A 245 -19.36 -8.94 -1.88
CA LEU A 245 -18.04 -8.36 -2.14
C LEU A 245 -16.93 -8.90 -1.23
N TYR A 246 -17.17 -9.06 0.08
CA TYR A 246 -16.11 -9.45 1.05
C TYR A 246 -16.69 -9.92 2.38
N LEU A 247 -15.88 -10.65 3.13
CA LEU A 247 -16.12 -11.00 4.54
C LEU A 247 -14.79 -11.24 5.26
N ALA A 248 -14.78 -11.03 6.57
CA ALA A 248 -13.65 -11.30 7.44
C ALA A 248 -13.99 -12.45 8.39
N GLY A 249 -13.06 -13.37 8.60
CA GLY A 249 -13.22 -14.51 9.47
C GLY A 249 -12.14 -14.58 10.52
N ILE A 250 -12.56 -14.81 11.78
CA ILE A 250 -11.66 -15.03 12.90
C ILE A 250 -11.91 -16.45 13.40
N ASN A 251 -10.84 -17.24 13.44
CA ASN A 251 -10.93 -18.64 13.83
C ASN A 251 -10.41 -18.82 15.26
N PRO A 252 -11.12 -19.56 16.14
CA PRO A 252 -10.67 -19.85 17.50
C PRO A 252 -9.28 -20.51 17.59
N ALA A 253 -8.82 -21.16 16.52
CA ALA A 253 -7.46 -21.70 16.44
C ALA A 253 -6.36 -20.66 16.25
N GLY A 254 -6.69 -19.36 16.32
CA GLY A 254 -5.72 -18.26 16.21
C GLY A 254 -5.43 -17.85 14.77
N TYR A 255 -6.37 -18.05 13.85
CA TYR A 255 -6.24 -17.63 12.45
C TYR A 255 -7.17 -16.47 12.13
N PHE A 256 -6.71 -15.59 11.27
CA PHE A 256 -7.55 -14.56 10.65
C PHE A 256 -7.59 -14.79 9.14
N SER A 257 -8.76 -14.66 8.55
CA SER A 257 -8.96 -14.78 7.12
C SER A 257 -9.78 -13.60 6.58
N PHE A 258 -9.45 -13.18 5.40
CA PHE A 258 -10.27 -12.32 4.57
C PHE A 258 -10.62 -13.06 3.29
N PHE A 259 -11.87 -12.97 2.87
CA PHE A 259 -12.35 -13.53 1.63
C PHE A 259 -13.15 -12.50 0.86
N GLY A 260 -12.94 -12.35 -0.44
CA GLY A 260 -13.74 -11.41 -1.22
C GLY A 260 -13.50 -11.49 -2.72
N MET A 261 -14.27 -10.69 -3.43
CA MET A 261 -14.10 -10.51 -4.87
C MET A 261 -12.79 -9.78 -5.16
N HIS A 262 -12.12 -10.17 -6.24
CA HIS A 262 -10.95 -9.48 -6.76
C HIS A 262 -11.23 -8.75 -8.07
N ASP A 263 -11.97 -9.41 -8.96
CA ASP A 263 -12.34 -8.85 -10.25
C ASP A 263 -13.60 -9.52 -10.81
N ILE A 264 -14.50 -8.73 -11.34
CA ILE A 264 -15.66 -9.20 -12.11
C ILE A 264 -15.54 -8.64 -13.52
N GLN A 265 -15.20 -9.50 -14.49
CA GLN A 265 -15.07 -9.12 -15.89
C GLN A 265 -16.45 -9.08 -16.57
N ASP A 266 -17.22 -10.15 -16.41
CA ASP A 266 -18.60 -10.24 -16.90
C ASP A 266 -19.52 -10.60 -15.71
N PRO A 267 -20.48 -9.72 -15.36
CA PRO A 267 -21.42 -10.00 -14.26
C PRO A 267 -22.34 -11.18 -14.55
N ASN A 268 -22.54 -11.53 -15.84
CA ASN A 268 -23.42 -12.62 -16.25
C ASN A 268 -22.71 -13.97 -16.37
N ASP A 269 -21.36 -13.98 -16.42
CA ASP A 269 -20.55 -15.19 -16.45
C ASP A 269 -19.69 -15.33 -15.18
N PRO A 270 -20.20 -16.04 -14.15
CA PRO A 270 -19.47 -16.25 -12.91
C PRO A 270 -18.15 -17.03 -13.05
N SER A 271 -17.92 -17.73 -14.14
CA SER A 271 -16.64 -18.42 -14.39
C SER A 271 -15.50 -17.43 -14.66
N THR A 272 -15.82 -16.19 -15.01
CA THR A 272 -14.85 -15.10 -15.21
C THR A 272 -14.48 -14.38 -13.91
N TRP A 273 -15.21 -14.61 -12.82
CA TRP A 273 -14.99 -13.94 -11.56
C TRP A 273 -13.71 -14.43 -10.89
N THR A 274 -12.91 -13.49 -10.41
CA THR A 274 -11.71 -13.80 -9.62
C THR A 274 -11.94 -13.44 -8.17
N PHE A 275 -11.59 -14.35 -7.28
CA PHE A 275 -11.62 -14.17 -5.83
C PHE A 275 -10.22 -13.88 -5.31
N PHE A 276 -10.14 -13.12 -4.22
CA PHE A 276 -8.94 -12.84 -3.46
C PHE A 276 -9.20 -13.19 -2.00
N PHE A 277 -8.37 -14.03 -1.44
CA PHE A 277 -8.49 -14.45 -0.05
C PHE A 277 -7.13 -14.83 0.53
N TYR A 278 -7.06 -14.84 1.85
CA TYR A 278 -5.86 -15.25 2.56
C TYR A 278 -6.19 -15.78 3.95
N VAL A 279 -5.25 -16.52 4.52
CA VAL A 279 -5.19 -16.83 5.94
C VAL A 279 -3.91 -16.28 6.51
N SER A 280 -3.99 -15.63 7.67
CA SER A 280 -2.84 -15.20 8.46
C SER A 280 -2.85 -15.86 9.84
N TRP A 281 -1.66 -16.04 10.41
CA TRP A 281 -1.47 -16.72 11.69
C TRP A 281 -0.21 -16.23 12.42
N HIS A 282 -0.14 -16.51 13.72
CA HIS A 282 1.06 -16.28 14.49
C HIS A 282 2.14 -17.31 14.08
N SER A 283 3.30 -16.83 13.68
CA SER A 283 4.48 -17.62 13.31
C SER A 283 5.73 -16.91 13.85
N PRO A 284 6.40 -17.47 14.85
CA PRO A 284 7.66 -16.94 15.37
C PRO A 284 8.69 -16.70 14.27
N LEU A 285 9.59 -15.74 14.45
CA LEU A 285 10.56 -15.37 13.41
C LEU A 285 11.47 -16.55 13.03
N GLU A 286 11.85 -17.37 14.00
CA GLU A 286 12.65 -18.58 13.80
C GLU A 286 11.92 -19.59 12.88
N GLU A 287 10.61 -19.71 13.03
CA GLU A 287 9.80 -20.56 12.17
C GLU A 287 9.69 -19.99 10.76
N GLN A 288 9.49 -18.69 10.63
CA GLN A 288 9.49 -18.01 9.35
C GLN A 288 10.81 -18.22 8.60
N GLU A 289 11.94 -18.18 9.31
CA GLU A 289 13.27 -18.44 8.75
C GLU A 289 13.45 -19.90 8.37
N ARG A 290 13.07 -20.84 9.24
CA ARG A 290 13.12 -22.29 8.96
C ARG A 290 12.32 -22.66 7.71
N THR A 291 11.22 -21.98 7.47
CA THR A 291 10.33 -22.24 6.33
C THR A 291 10.53 -21.28 5.14
N ALA A 292 11.56 -20.41 5.17
CA ALA A 292 11.77 -19.38 4.15
C ALA A 292 11.91 -19.94 2.72
N ASN A 293 12.52 -21.13 2.61
CA ASN A 293 12.78 -21.82 1.34
C ASN A 293 11.68 -22.81 0.92
N TRP A 294 10.54 -22.83 1.60
CA TRP A 294 9.44 -23.70 1.21
C TRP A 294 8.96 -23.41 -0.21
N THR A 295 8.69 -24.48 -0.93
CA THR A 295 8.15 -24.43 -2.30
C THR A 295 6.69 -23.97 -2.30
N ASN A 296 6.20 -23.60 -3.49
CA ASN A 296 4.77 -23.28 -3.67
C ASN A 296 3.86 -24.45 -3.21
N ALA A 297 4.23 -25.68 -3.53
CA ALA A 297 3.45 -26.86 -3.13
C ALA A 297 3.37 -27.01 -1.60
N GLN A 298 4.47 -26.79 -0.88
CA GLN A 298 4.49 -26.83 0.59
C GLN A 298 3.63 -25.69 1.20
N ARG A 299 3.68 -24.47 0.62
CA ARG A 299 2.83 -23.35 1.05
C ARG A 299 1.35 -23.58 0.77
N LEU A 300 1.04 -24.15 -0.40
CA LEU A 300 -0.35 -24.50 -0.76
C LEU A 300 -0.88 -25.60 0.17
N GLN A 301 -0.08 -26.62 0.43
CA GLN A 301 -0.45 -27.71 1.36
C GLN A 301 -0.70 -27.15 2.78
N GLN A 302 0.20 -26.31 3.28
CA GLN A 302 0.07 -25.65 4.59
C GLN A 302 -1.27 -24.90 4.70
N VAL A 303 -1.62 -24.08 3.71
CA VAL A 303 -2.85 -23.28 3.80
C VAL A 303 -4.10 -24.11 3.63
N LYS A 304 -4.07 -25.20 2.83
CA LYS A 304 -5.15 -26.19 2.74
C LYS A 304 -5.36 -26.92 4.08
N GLU A 305 -4.30 -27.26 4.80
CA GLU A 305 -4.39 -27.86 6.15
C GLU A 305 -4.98 -26.90 7.16
N LEU A 306 -4.50 -25.64 7.22
CA LEU A 306 -5.07 -24.61 8.09
C LEU A 306 -6.56 -24.41 7.83
N SER A 307 -6.98 -24.41 6.55
CA SER A 307 -8.36 -24.18 6.16
C SER A 307 -9.34 -25.28 6.60
N GLN A 308 -8.86 -26.46 7.00
CA GLN A 308 -9.72 -27.52 7.52
C GLN A 308 -10.42 -27.15 8.84
N THR A 309 -9.89 -26.16 9.55
CA THR A 309 -10.52 -25.61 10.76
C THR A 309 -11.60 -24.58 10.49
N PHE A 310 -11.78 -24.20 9.21
CA PHE A 310 -12.74 -23.17 8.79
C PHE A 310 -14.05 -23.81 8.31
N THR A 311 -15.14 -23.05 8.41
CA THR A 311 -16.38 -23.35 7.72
C THR A 311 -16.43 -22.70 6.33
N ASP A 312 -17.52 -22.88 5.58
CA ASP A 312 -17.72 -22.21 4.30
C ASP A 312 -18.00 -20.69 4.49
N PRO A 313 -17.58 -19.88 3.51
CA PRO A 313 -17.02 -20.25 2.20
C PRO A 313 -15.50 -20.49 2.18
N TRP A 314 -14.79 -20.26 3.28
CA TRP A 314 -13.31 -20.36 3.34
C TRP A 314 -12.86 -21.78 3.03
N LYS A 315 -13.44 -22.78 3.72
CA LYS A 315 -13.04 -24.19 3.55
C LYS A 315 -13.14 -24.60 2.09
N SER A 316 -14.29 -24.44 1.46
CA SER A 316 -14.51 -24.81 0.06
C SER A 316 -13.60 -24.03 -0.89
N ALA A 317 -13.32 -22.74 -0.62
CA ALA A 317 -12.43 -21.93 -1.45
C ALA A 317 -11.02 -22.52 -1.50
N PHE A 318 -10.47 -22.99 -0.37
CA PHE A 318 -9.16 -23.63 -0.34
C PHE A 318 -9.18 -25.06 -0.87
N ASP A 319 -10.16 -25.86 -0.51
CA ASP A 319 -10.27 -27.26 -0.93
C ASP A 319 -10.39 -27.41 -2.46
N TRP A 320 -11.03 -26.45 -3.12
CA TRP A 320 -11.21 -26.47 -4.58
C TRP A 320 -10.02 -25.97 -5.37
N LEU A 321 -8.96 -25.50 -4.71
CA LEU A 321 -7.74 -25.11 -5.42
C LEU A 321 -7.04 -26.33 -6.03
N PRO A 322 -6.61 -26.27 -7.31
CA PRO A 322 -5.74 -27.29 -7.90
C PRO A 322 -4.44 -27.46 -7.08
N ASP A 323 -3.84 -28.65 -7.13
CA ASP A 323 -2.63 -28.95 -6.34
C ASP A 323 -1.36 -28.20 -6.84
N ASP A 324 -1.41 -27.63 -8.04
CA ASP A 324 -0.36 -26.77 -8.60
C ASP A 324 -0.68 -25.28 -8.52
N HIS A 325 -1.77 -24.91 -7.83
CA HIS A 325 -2.20 -23.51 -7.71
C HIS A 325 -1.11 -22.62 -7.10
N GLN A 326 -0.90 -21.46 -7.71
CA GLN A 326 0.11 -20.52 -7.23
C GLN A 326 -0.43 -19.69 -6.05
N VAL A 327 0.29 -19.74 -4.95
CA VAL A 327 0.02 -18.93 -3.76
C VAL A 327 1.23 -18.03 -3.47
N TRP A 328 1.06 -17.00 -2.64
CA TRP A 328 2.22 -16.25 -2.18
C TRP A 328 2.20 -16.07 -0.67
N TYR A 329 3.31 -16.48 -0.07
CA TYR A 329 3.56 -16.31 1.35
C TYR A 329 4.23 -14.98 1.64
N MET A 330 3.91 -14.38 2.78
CA MET A 330 4.52 -13.13 3.24
C MET A 330 4.56 -13.11 4.78
N GLY A 331 5.73 -12.84 5.36
CA GLY A 331 5.85 -12.39 6.75
C GLY A 331 5.32 -10.95 6.86
N LEU A 332 4.60 -10.66 7.94
CA LEU A 332 4.12 -9.31 8.21
C LEU A 332 5.26 -8.44 8.76
N SER A 333 5.21 -7.18 8.44
CA SER A 333 6.16 -6.20 8.96
C SER A 333 5.50 -4.83 9.04
N ASP A 334 6.07 -3.95 9.85
CA ASP A 334 5.64 -2.56 9.98
C ASP A 334 6.84 -1.60 10.03
N PHE A 335 6.54 -0.30 9.97
CA PHE A 335 7.49 0.78 10.19
C PHE A 335 6.76 1.93 10.87
N ASP A 336 7.08 2.18 12.15
CA ASP A 336 6.53 3.31 12.91
C ASP A 336 7.44 4.53 12.76
N PRO A 337 7.04 5.58 12.02
CA PRO A 337 7.85 6.78 11.83
C PRO A 337 8.02 7.60 13.14
N GLY A 338 7.20 7.32 14.15
CA GLY A 338 7.29 7.96 15.49
C GLY A 338 8.26 7.27 16.46
N ALA A 339 8.90 6.17 16.07
CA ALA A 339 9.91 5.52 16.89
C ALA A 339 11.17 6.38 17.03
N LYS A 340 11.87 6.25 18.16
CA LYS A 340 12.99 7.14 18.54
C LYS A 340 14.07 7.26 17.47
N ASP A 341 14.41 6.16 16.80
CA ASP A 341 15.52 6.10 15.84
C ASP A 341 15.05 6.20 14.37
N HIS A 342 13.77 6.56 14.15
CA HIS A 342 13.13 6.67 12.83
C HIS A 342 12.95 8.11 12.36
N HIS A 343 13.52 9.10 13.08
CA HIS A 343 13.53 10.49 12.64
C HIS A 343 14.56 10.72 11.55
N TRP A 344 14.18 11.37 10.48
CA TRP A 344 15.07 11.71 9.37
C TRP A 344 15.26 13.23 9.26
N ASP A 345 16.41 13.63 8.72
CA ASP A 345 16.63 15.00 8.29
C ASP A 345 15.97 15.22 6.93
N ASN A 346 15.00 16.12 6.85
CA ASN A 346 14.36 16.49 5.59
C ASN A 346 15.17 17.51 4.77
N HIS A 347 16.36 17.84 5.23
CA HIS A 347 17.30 18.76 4.57
C HIS A 347 16.68 20.11 4.21
N GLY A 348 15.94 20.72 5.14
CA GLY A 348 15.25 21.98 4.91
C GLY A 348 14.04 21.84 3.98
N GLY A 349 13.36 20.70 4.04
CA GLY A 349 12.16 20.40 3.26
C GLY A 349 12.44 19.93 1.83
N ARG A 350 13.68 19.50 1.51
CA ARG A 350 14.05 19.03 0.14
C ARG A 350 13.78 17.55 -0.08
N VAL A 351 13.50 16.81 0.97
CA VAL A 351 13.15 15.39 0.89
C VAL A 351 12.10 15.05 1.94
N THR A 352 11.13 14.21 1.59
CA THR A 352 10.14 13.65 2.52
C THR A 352 9.61 12.31 2.02
N MET A 353 8.74 11.68 2.80
CA MET A 353 8.11 10.40 2.46
C MET A 353 6.59 10.45 2.65
N ALA A 354 5.86 9.55 1.97
CA ALA A 354 4.41 9.40 2.10
C ALA A 354 3.99 7.94 1.89
N GLY A 355 2.89 7.54 2.52
CA GLY A 355 2.33 6.20 2.43
C GLY A 355 3.24 5.14 3.05
N ASP A 356 3.22 3.92 2.50
CA ASP A 356 4.00 2.79 3.03
C ASP A 356 5.52 3.05 3.08
N ALA A 357 6.03 4.03 2.33
CA ALA A 357 7.43 4.45 2.45
C ALA A 357 7.71 5.11 3.80
N ALA A 358 6.74 5.81 4.37
CA ALA A 358 6.84 6.49 5.65
C ALA A 358 6.27 5.67 6.82
N HIS A 359 5.22 4.86 6.59
CA HIS A 359 4.46 4.20 7.67
C HIS A 359 3.84 2.87 7.23
N ALA A 360 4.66 1.93 6.77
CA ALA A 360 4.19 0.58 6.47
C ALA A 360 3.49 -0.03 7.69
N MET A 361 2.30 -0.60 7.49
CA MET A 361 1.47 -1.14 8.57
C MET A 361 0.84 -2.47 8.20
N THR A 362 0.43 -3.25 9.20
CA THR A 362 -0.34 -4.46 8.98
C THR A 362 -1.72 -4.16 8.41
N TYR A 363 -2.25 -5.05 7.59
CA TYR A 363 -3.41 -4.78 6.71
C TYR A 363 -4.77 -5.19 7.28
N GLN A 364 -4.84 -5.87 8.43
CA GLN A 364 -6.08 -6.42 8.97
C GLN A 364 -7.13 -5.36 9.34
N ARG A 365 -6.70 -4.14 9.61
CA ARG A 365 -7.60 -2.99 9.81
C ARG A 365 -7.97 -2.25 8.52
N GLY A 366 -7.35 -2.55 7.39
CA GLY A 366 -7.64 -1.90 6.09
C GLY A 366 -7.31 -0.40 6.04
N GLN A 367 -6.39 0.10 6.88
CA GLN A 367 -6.12 1.54 7.02
C GLN A 367 -5.09 2.10 6.04
N GLY A 368 -4.18 1.27 5.53
CA GLY A 368 -3.00 1.71 4.78
C GLY A 368 -3.31 2.66 3.62
N LEU A 369 -4.27 2.31 2.74
CA LEU A 369 -4.63 3.17 1.61
C LEU A 369 -5.21 4.52 2.06
N ASN A 370 -6.05 4.52 3.11
CA ASN A 370 -6.69 5.74 3.61
C ASN A 370 -5.67 6.75 4.13
N HIS A 371 -4.69 6.28 4.93
CA HIS A 371 -3.58 7.11 5.39
C HIS A 371 -2.72 7.58 4.23
N SER A 372 -2.33 6.69 3.31
CA SER A 372 -1.50 7.00 2.14
C SER A 372 -2.12 8.07 1.23
N ILE A 373 -3.42 8.00 0.98
CA ILE A 373 -4.13 9.00 0.16
C ILE A 373 -4.28 10.32 0.91
N THR A 374 -4.46 10.27 2.23
CA THR A 374 -4.50 11.47 3.07
C THR A 374 -3.14 12.17 3.10
N ASP A 375 -2.03 11.40 3.17
CA ASP A 375 -0.68 11.96 3.02
C ASP A 375 -0.54 12.70 1.70
N ALA A 376 -0.94 12.06 0.60
CA ALA A 376 -0.87 12.68 -0.73
C ALA A 376 -1.64 14.02 -0.79
N ALA A 377 -2.82 14.09 -0.16
CA ALA A 377 -3.63 15.31 -0.13
C ALA A 377 -2.97 16.41 0.72
N LYS A 378 -2.48 16.05 1.92
CA LYS A 378 -1.82 17.02 2.82
C LYS A 378 -0.50 17.49 2.26
N LEU A 379 0.29 16.59 1.68
CA LEU A 379 1.56 16.96 1.03
C LEU A 379 1.33 17.82 -0.21
N ALA A 380 0.31 17.54 -1.03
CA ALA A 380 -0.04 18.41 -2.16
C ALA A 380 -0.40 19.82 -1.68
N GLU A 381 -1.09 19.96 -0.55
CA GLU A 381 -1.39 21.28 0.03
C GLU A 381 -0.13 21.95 0.57
N ALA A 382 0.77 21.24 1.28
CA ALA A 382 2.06 21.77 1.72
C ALA A 382 2.91 22.28 0.55
N VAL A 383 2.96 21.52 -0.55
CA VAL A 383 3.66 21.92 -1.78
C VAL A 383 3.04 23.20 -2.38
N LYS A 384 1.72 23.32 -2.40
CA LYS A 384 1.03 24.55 -2.85
C LYS A 384 1.39 25.77 -2.01
N GLN A 385 1.51 25.60 -0.68
CA GLN A 385 1.86 26.69 0.23
C GLN A 385 3.26 27.24 -0.09
N PHE A 386 4.26 26.39 -0.21
CA PHE A 386 5.60 26.90 -0.52
C PHE A 386 5.75 27.34 -1.98
N ALA A 387 5.14 26.64 -2.94
CA ALA A 387 5.22 27.02 -4.36
C ALA A 387 4.55 28.38 -4.63
N SER A 388 3.55 28.77 -3.84
CA SER A 388 2.90 30.08 -3.91
C SER A 388 3.58 31.16 -3.03
N GLY A 389 4.65 30.83 -2.32
CA GLY A 389 5.35 31.74 -1.40
C GLY A 389 4.60 32.07 -0.11
N LYS A 390 3.54 31.31 0.23
CA LYS A 390 2.74 31.51 1.46
C LYS A 390 3.43 30.97 2.71
N ALA A 391 4.33 29.99 2.54
CA ALA A 391 5.15 29.42 3.61
C ALA A 391 6.57 29.16 3.11
N ALA A 392 7.54 29.09 4.01
CA ALA A 392 8.86 28.58 3.66
C ALA A 392 8.76 27.06 3.40
N GLN A 393 9.55 26.53 2.47
CA GLN A 393 9.52 25.11 2.10
C GLN A 393 9.81 24.22 3.32
N ALA A 394 10.81 24.56 4.13
CA ALA A 394 11.16 23.83 5.34
C ALA A 394 9.98 23.72 6.30
N ASP A 395 9.29 24.84 6.57
CA ASP A 395 8.16 24.88 7.51
C ASP A 395 6.96 24.07 6.98
N ALA A 396 6.63 24.23 5.69
CA ALA A 396 5.51 23.52 5.08
C ALA A 396 5.71 21.99 5.09
N ILE A 397 6.92 21.53 4.79
CA ILE A 397 7.24 20.09 4.76
C ILE A 397 7.33 19.54 6.19
N SER A 398 7.98 20.26 7.13
CA SER A 398 8.05 19.82 8.53
C SER A 398 6.67 19.72 9.18
N SER A 399 5.77 20.68 8.94
CA SER A 399 4.39 20.61 9.43
C SER A 399 3.61 19.42 8.84
N TYR A 400 3.84 19.08 7.56
CA TYR A 400 3.28 17.87 6.95
C TYR A 400 3.80 16.61 7.66
N GLU A 401 5.11 16.52 7.89
CA GLU A 401 5.75 15.37 8.54
C GLU A 401 5.25 15.17 9.96
N GLU A 402 5.15 16.23 10.75
CA GLU A 402 4.64 16.18 12.12
C GLU A 402 3.21 15.61 12.17
N GLU A 403 2.34 16.09 11.29
CA GLU A 403 0.96 15.59 11.21
C GLU A 403 0.91 14.11 10.75
N MET A 404 1.66 13.77 9.72
CA MET A 404 1.71 12.41 9.19
C MET A 404 2.25 11.42 10.23
N ILE A 405 3.35 11.77 10.92
CA ILE A 405 3.94 10.94 11.98
C ILE A 405 2.95 10.74 13.12
N ALA A 406 2.28 11.79 13.58
CA ALA A 406 1.29 11.69 14.64
C ALA A 406 0.10 10.79 14.25
N ARG A 407 -0.50 11.02 13.11
CA ARG A 407 -1.68 10.31 12.62
C ARG A 407 -1.35 8.88 12.19
N ALA A 408 -0.41 8.72 11.25
CA ALA A 408 -0.14 7.43 10.64
C ALA A 408 0.76 6.55 11.51
N GLY A 409 1.72 7.13 12.24
CA GLY A 409 2.52 6.39 13.23
C GLY A 409 1.65 5.84 14.37
N GLY A 410 0.66 6.61 14.84
CA GLY A 410 -0.37 6.12 15.77
C GLY A 410 -1.12 4.92 15.22
N GLU A 411 -1.51 4.95 13.93
CA GLU A 411 -2.21 3.84 13.29
C GLU A 411 -1.30 2.62 13.07
N VAL A 412 0.00 2.79 12.77
CA VAL A 412 0.94 1.65 12.70
C VAL A 412 0.90 0.86 14.01
N ARG A 413 1.07 1.52 15.15
CA ARG A 413 1.02 0.87 16.48
C ARG A 413 -0.33 0.20 16.74
N THR A 414 -1.43 0.90 16.44
CA THR A 414 -2.79 0.37 16.60
C THR A 414 -3.03 -0.86 15.71
N SER A 415 -2.58 -0.83 14.46
CA SER A 415 -2.71 -1.94 13.52
C SER A 415 -1.92 -3.17 13.97
N THR A 416 -0.72 -2.98 14.54
CA THR A 416 0.10 -4.07 15.07
C THR A 416 -0.54 -4.72 16.30
N VAL A 417 -1.08 -3.91 17.24
CA VAL A 417 -1.87 -4.41 18.39
C VAL A 417 -3.11 -5.15 17.91
N ASN A 418 -3.82 -4.59 16.93
CA ASN A 418 -5.00 -5.24 16.34
C ASN A 418 -4.65 -6.61 15.73
N THR A 419 -3.54 -6.69 14.99
CA THR A 419 -3.07 -7.96 14.42
C THR A 419 -2.85 -9.00 15.52
N ALA A 420 -2.14 -8.62 16.60
CA ALA A 420 -1.90 -9.53 17.71
C ALA A 420 -3.20 -10.02 18.38
N MET A 421 -4.16 -9.13 18.56
CA MET A 421 -5.44 -9.47 19.19
C MET A 421 -6.35 -10.32 18.30
N LEU A 422 -6.37 -10.07 16.98
CA LEU A 422 -7.15 -10.89 16.04
C LEU A 422 -6.65 -12.34 15.93
N HIS A 423 -5.37 -12.59 16.25
CA HIS A 423 -4.79 -13.94 16.30
C HIS A 423 -4.80 -14.55 17.71
N ASN A 424 -5.51 -13.94 18.65
CA ASN A 424 -5.70 -14.45 20.00
C ASN A 424 -7.20 -14.43 20.34
N TRP A 425 -7.85 -15.60 20.30
CA TRP A 425 -9.30 -15.72 20.45
C TRP A 425 -9.87 -15.04 21.70
N GLU A 426 -9.17 -15.14 22.84
CA GLU A 426 -9.61 -14.55 24.10
C GLU A 426 -9.58 -13.00 24.08
N LYS A 427 -8.76 -12.42 23.17
CA LYS A 427 -8.57 -10.96 23.07
C LYS A 427 -9.33 -10.33 21.89
N VAL A 428 -9.93 -11.12 21.01
CA VAL A 428 -10.60 -10.65 19.78
C VAL A 428 -11.56 -9.50 20.06
N GLN A 429 -12.45 -9.66 21.04
CA GLN A 429 -13.46 -8.64 21.37
C GLN A 429 -12.87 -7.32 21.89
N GLN A 430 -11.62 -7.34 22.37
CA GLN A 430 -10.89 -6.15 22.84
C GLN A 430 -10.03 -5.54 21.73
N SER A 431 -10.01 -6.14 20.53
CA SER A 431 -9.18 -5.64 19.43
C SER A 431 -9.63 -4.24 18.97
N PRO A 432 -8.70 -3.39 18.54
CA PRO A 432 -9.03 -2.04 18.05
C PRO A 432 -10.14 -2.02 17.01
N VAL A 433 -10.18 -2.96 16.07
CA VAL A 433 -11.23 -3.01 15.05
C VAL A 433 -12.60 -3.31 15.64
N MET A 434 -12.69 -4.16 16.66
CA MET A 434 -13.95 -4.48 17.34
C MET A 434 -14.44 -3.35 18.25
N GLN A 435 -13.52 -2.61 18.88
CA GLN A 435 -13.85 -1.53 19.81
C GLN A 435 -14.12 -0.20 19.11
N SER A 436 -13.34 0.14 18.09
CA SER A 436 -13.32 1.47 17.47
C SER A 436 -13.67 1.45 15.97
N GLY A 437 -13.92 0.28 15.41
CA GLY A 437 -14.22 0.14 13.98
C GLY A 437 -13.07 0.54 13.07
N MET A 438 -13.42 1.12 11.93
CA MET A 438 -12.51 1.48 10.84
C MET A 438 -12.13 2.97 10.85
N THR A 439 -12.69 3.78 11.76
CA THR A 439 -12.44 5.23 11.83
C THR A 439 -11.15 5.52 12.59
N PRO A 440 -10.31 6.47 12.15
CA PRO A 440 -9.13 6.90 12.89
C PRO A 440 -9.52 7.45 14.27
N GLN A 441 -8.77 7.14 15.32
CA GLN A 441 -9.06 7.59 16.69
C GLN A 441 -9.16 9.12 16.84
N GLN A 442 -8.46 9.89 16.01
CA GLN A 442 -8.49 11.37 16.05
C GLN A 442 -9.80 11.97 15.49
N GLN A 443 -10.66 11.20 14.81
CA GLN A 443 -11.96 11.66 14.29
C GLN A 443 -13.13 11.26 15.18
N GLN A 444 -12.91 10.55 16.27
CA GLN A 444 -13.95 10.25 17.24
C GLN A 444 -14.21 11.48 18.09
N GLN A 445 -15.21 12.28 17.72
CA GLN A 445 -15.77 13.26 18.66
C GLN A 445 -16.35 12.49 19.86
N PRO A 446 -16.15 12.97 21.10
CA PRO A 446 -16.77 12.35 22.27
C PRO A 446 -18.29 12.35 22.05
N GLN A 447 -18.90 11.17 22.04
CA GLN A 447 -20.36 11.08 22.07
C GLN A 447 -20.85 11.79 23.33
N PRO A 448 -21.84 12.68 23.26
CA PRO A 448 -22.40 13.28 24.45
C PRO A 448 -22.98 12.14 25.30
N GLN A 449 -22.44 12.00 26.52
CA GLN A 449 -22.96 11.10 27.52
C GLN A 449 -24.45 11.42 27.71
N GLN A 450 -25.32 10.52 27.31
CA GLN A 450 -26.72 10.60 27.63
C GLN A 450 -26.81 10.57 29.18
N ALA A 451 -27.13 11.72 29.76
CA ALA A 451 -27.40 11.82 31.17
C ALA A 451 -28.61 10.91 31.48
N ILE A 452 -28.33 9.82 32.17
CA ILE A 452 -29.38 8.99 32.79
C ILE A 452 -30.04 9.89 33.80
N ARG A 453 -31.22 10.44 33.45
CA ARG A 453 -32.12 11.05 34.43
C ARG A 453 -32.73 9.91 35.26
N ALA A 454 -32.26 9.81 36.50
CA ALA A 454 -32.93 9.06 37.52
C ALA A 454 -34.32 9.71 37.74
N GLN A 455 -35.35 8.93 37.54
CA GLN A 455 -36.64 9.12 38.17
C GLN A 455 -36.90 7.99 39.14
#